data_8743c50099ee7e84ef72805cf4ad1d1b
#
_entry.id   8743c50099ee7e84ef72805cf4ad1d1b
#
_cell.length_a   1.000
_cell.length_b   1.000
_cell.length_c   1.000
_cell.angle_alpha   90.00
_cell.angle_beta   90.00
_cell.angle_gamma   90.00
#
_symmetry.space_group_name_H-M   'P 1'
#
loop_
_entity.id
_entity.type
_entity.pdbx_description
1 polymer ?
#
loop_
_entity_poly.entity_id
_entity_poly.type
_entity_poly.pdbx_seq_one_letter_code
_entity_poly.pdbx_strand_id
1 'polypeptide(L)'
;MRLLFAILAAGLLLLGTVGCGGTDDATPVACLEGSNSYLAALEDAPGEVLLSGETPISDCMAENQAGGDLASVGAAIIEAATELNAEAREKPGGGANLQLGYLLGAAQRGAEETGGIHAELVRRLAVAARYSPDNLPLSRRFMRTYRRGYDAGLARG
;
A
#
# COMPACT_ATOMS: atom_id res chain seq x y z
N MET A 1 9.85 18.47 -77.44
CA MET A 1 8.62 17.63 -77.49
C MET A 1 8.86 16.41 -76.61
N ARG A 2 7.98 16.19 -75.65
CA ARG A 2 7.85 15.05 -74.72
C ARG A 2 8.33 15.32 -73.31
N LEU A 3 7.37 15.78 -72.52
CA LEU A 3 7.33 15.73 -71.07
C LEU A 3 7.42 14.29 -70.59
N LEU A 4 8.26 14.06 -69.57
CA LEU A 4 8.16 12.89 -68.72
C LEU A 4 7.92 13.35 -67.29
N PHE A 5 6.73 13.02 -66.86
CA PHE A 5 6.26 13.22 -65.48
C PHE A 5 7.01 12.28 -64.55
N ALA A 6 7.80 12.83 -63.66
CA ALA A 6 8.31 12.09 -62.51
C ALA A 6 7.36 12.33 -61.32
N ILE A 7 6.55 11.34 -61.03
CA ILE A 7 5.70 11.29 -59.85
C ILE A 7 6.58 10.90 -58.65
N LEU A 8 6.92 11.85 -57.83
CA LEU A 8 7.62 11.65 -56.59
C LEU A 8 6.56 11.21 -55.54
N ALA A 9 6.49 9.89 -55.30
CA ALA A 9 5.68 9.38 -54.20
C ALA A 9 6.41 9.64 -52.87
N ALA A 10 6.01 10.68 -52.18
CA ALA A 10 6.44 10.94 -50.82
C ALA A 10 5.74 9.96 -49.86
N GLY A 11 6.44 8.83 -49.62
CA GLY A 11 6.04 7.89 -48.58
C GLY A 11 6.26 8.51 -47.18
N LEU A 12 5.18 9.00 -46.59
CA LEU A 12 5.18 9.46 -45.22
C LEU A 12 5.26 8.25 -44.28
N LEU A 13 6.45 7.88 -43.87
CA LEU A 13 6.69 6.91 -42.79
C LEU A 13 6.21 7.52 -41.46
N LEU A 14 4.97 7.26 -41.11
CA LEU A 14 4.47 7.39 -39.75
C LEU A 14 5.16 6.34 -38.88
N LEU A 15 6.28 6.69 -38.29
CA LEU A 15 6.87 5.99 -37.16
C LEU A 15 5.90 6.18 -35.99
N GLY A 16 4.93 5.26 -35.90
CA GLY A 16 4.15 5.10 -34.68
C GLY A 16 5.10 4.73 -33.55
N THR A 17 5.39 5.66 -32.67
CA THR A 17 5.96 5.35 -31.36
C THR A 17 4.91 4.54 -30.63
N VAL A 18 5.03 3.22 -30.65
CA VAL A 18 4.35 2.35 -29.70
C VAL A 18 4.98 2.67 -28.36
N GLY A 19 4.41 3.66 -27.64
CA GLY A 19 4.68 3.86 -26.25
C GLY A 19 4.28 2.57 -25.54
N CYS A 20 5.19 1.96 -24.83
CA CYS A 20 4.86 0.99 -23.78
C CYS A 20 4.11 1.74 -22.67
N GLY A 21 2.87 2.09 -22.93
CA GLY A 21 1.93 2.54 -21.92
C GLY A 21 1.32 1.29 -21.31
N GLY A 22 1.95 0.72 -20.29
CA GLY A 22 1.20 -0.08 -19.33
C GLY A 22 0.10 0.83 -18.80
N THR A 23 -1.14 0.37 -18.80
CA THR A 23 -2.21 1.07 -18.09
C THR A 23 -1.93 0.89 -16.59
N ASP A 24 -1.44 1.95 -15.93
CA ASP A 24 -1.34 1.95 -14.48
C ASP A 24 -2.76 1.83 -13.90
N ASP A 25 -2.95 0.95 -12.94
CA ASP A 25 -4.20 0.88 -12.20
C ASP A 25 -4.27 2.09 -11.27
N ALA A 26 -5.39 2.78 -11.30
CA ALA A 26 -5.57 3.99 -10.53
C ALA A 26 -5.57 3.66 -9.02
N THR A 27 -4.60 4.21 -8.30
CA THR A 27 -4.61 4.16 -6.83
C THR A 27 -5.80 4.98 -6.31
N PRO A 28 -6.65 4.43 -5.42
CA PRO A 28 -7.71 5.21 -4.79
C PRO A 28 -7.16 6.46 -4.11
N VAL A 29 -7.82 7.61 -4.30
CA VAL A 29 -7.36 8.90 -3.76
C VAL A 29 -7.20 8.85 -2.24
N ALA A 30 -8.11 8.17 -1.54
CA ALA A 30 -8.05 7.98 -0.09
C ALA A 30 -6.72 7.36 0.40
N CYS A 31 -6.09 6.52 -0.43
CA CYS A 31 -4.79 5.91 -0.11
C CYS A 31 -3.62 6.90 -0.14
N LEU A 32 -3.80 8.06 -0.78
CA LEU A 32 -2.76 9.09 -0.98
C LEU A 32 -2.87 10.24 0.04
N GLU A 33 -3.84 10.22 0.95
CA GLU A 33 -4.09 11.28 1.92
C GLU A 33 -3.08 11.33 3.09
N GLY A 34 -2.12 10.44 3.12
CA GLY A 34 -1.06 10.40 4.13
C GLY A 34 -1.40 9.59 5.38
N SER A 35 -0.43 9.47 6.30
CA SER A 35 -0.49 8.60 7.49
C SER A 35 -1.67 8.87 8.40
N ASN A 36 -2.07 10.14 8.56
CA ASN A 36 -3.18 10.52 9.43
C ASN A 36 -4.52 9.92 8.99
N SER A 37 -4.76 9.76 7.68
CA SER A 37 -5.96 9.11 7.16
C SER A 37 -6.01 7.63 7.56
N TYR A 38 -4.87 6.93 7.46
CA TYR A 38 -4.76 5.54 7.93
C TYR A 38 -4.95 5.41 9.44
N LEU A 39 -4.34 6.29 10.23
CA LEU A 39 -4.48 6.28 11.69
C LEU A 39 -5.94 6.49 12.10
N ALA A 40 -6.63 7.47 11.50
CA ALA A 40 -8.03 7.74 11.79
C ALA A 40 -8.94 6.54 11.42
N ALA A 41 -8.76 5.96 10.24
CA ALA A 41 -9.54 4.79 9.83
C ALA A 41 -9.30 3.57 10.73
N LEU A 42 -8.07 3.37 11.19
CA LEU A 42 -7.69 2.25 12.06
C LEU A 42 -8.32 2.32 13.46
N GLU A 43 -8.92 3.45 13.85
CA GLU A 43 -9.69 3.51 15.11
C GLU A 43 -10.86 2.52 15.13
N ASP A 44 -11.39 2.16 13.96
CA ASP A 44 -12.48 1.19 13.83
C ASP A 44 -12.03 -0.28 13.93
N ALA A 45 -10.71 -0.54 13.99
CA ALA A 45 -10.19 -1.91 14.11
C ALA A 45 -10.63 -2.58 15.44
N PRO A 46 -11.04 -3.84 15.44
CA PRO A 46 -10.94 -4.86 14.39
C PRO A 46 -12.17 -4.94 13.48
N GLY A 47 -13.01 -3.93 13.45
CA GLY A 47 -14.18 -3.83 12.58
C GLY A 47 -13.79 -3.67 11.11
N GLU A 48 -14.69 -3.10 10.33
CA GLU A 48 -14.43 -2.70 8.96
C GLU A 48 -13.68 -1.37 8.96
N VAL A 49 -12.44 -1.38 8.46
CA VAL A 49 -11.57 -0.20 8.40
C VAL A 49 -11.58 0.32 6.97
N LEU A 50 -12.14 1.52 6.78
CA LEU A 50 -12.28 2.14 5.46
C LEU A 50 -11.66 3.53 5.47
N LEU A 51 -10.68 3.76 4.60
CA LEU A 51 -10.17 5.09 4.31
C LEU A 51 -11.26 5.93 3.67
N SER A 52 -11.47 7.14 4.19
CA SER A 52 -12.54 8.05 3.76
C SER A 52 -13.94 7.41 3.74
N GLY A 53 -14.15 6.34 4.51
CA GLY A 53 -15.42 5.63 4.66
C GLY A 53 -15.77 4.67 3.51
N GLU A 54 -14.90 4.47 2.52
CA GLU A 54 -15.22 3.69 1.31
C GLU A 54 -14.13 2.70 0.89
N THR A 55 -12.85 2.99 1.16
CA THR A 55 -11.72 2.25 0.58
C THR A 55 -11.05 1.36 1.61
N PRO A 56 -11.11 0.03 1.49
CA PRO A 56 -10.30 -0.89 2.30
C PRO A 56 -8.80 -0.62 2.12
N ILE A 57 -8.01 -0.84 3.15
CA ILE A 57 -6.55 -0.62 3.08
C ILE A 57 -5.90 -1.56 2.03
N SER A 58 -6.42 -2.78 1.83
CA SER A 58 -5.92 -3.72 0.82
C SER A 58 -6.00 -3.15 -0.60
N ASP A 59 -7.02 -2.34 -0.90
CA ASP A 59 -7.22 -1.75 -2.22
C ASP A 59 -6.17 -0.67 -2.56
N CYS A 60 -5.40 -0.24 -1.57
CA CYS A 60 -4.25 0.65 -1.79
C CYS A 60 -3.06 -0.05 -2.46
N MET A 61 -3.13 -1.37 -2.64
CA MET A 61 -2.10 -2.20 -3.30
C MET A 61 -2.55 -2.58 -4.71
N ALA A 62 -2.66 -1.59 -5.62
CA ALA A 62 -3.07 -1.86 -7.01
C ALA A 62 -2.00 -2.65 -7.78
N GLU A 63 -2.40 -3.56 -8.68
CA GLU A 63 -1.50 -4.49 -9.38
C GLU A 63 -0.43 -3.77 -10.21
N ASN A 64 -0.84 -2.79 -11.00
CA ASN A 64 0.04 -1.99 -11.86
C ASN A 64 0.17 -0.56 -11.35
N GLN A 65 0.34 -0.40 -10.04
CA GLN A 65 0.39 0.90 -9.39
C GLN A 65 1.53 1.77 -9.91
N ALA A 66 1.25 3.03 -10.21
CA ALA A 66 2.27 4.01 -10.60
C ALA A 66 3.34 4.15 -9.50
N GLY A 67 4.62 4.23 -9.92
CA GLY A 67 5.73 4.24 -8.96
C GLY A 67 5.67 5.39 -7.95
N GLY A 68 5.13 6.55 -8.32
CA GLY A 68 4.89 7.68 -7.42
C GLY A 68 3.84 7.38 -6.36
N ASP A 69 2.75 6.75 -6.76
CA ASP A 69 1.67 6.37 -5.86
C ASP A 69 2.11 5.26 -4.90
N LEU A 70 2.80 4.23 -5.43
CA LEU A 70 3.41 3.18 -4.61
C LEU A 70 4.32 3.76 -3.53
N ALA A 71 5.15 4.75 -3.88
CA ALA A 71 6.02 5.41 -2.92
C ALA A 71 5.23 6.19 -1.86
N SER A 72 4.18 6.91 -2.26
CA SER A 72 3.32 7.70 -1.36
C SER A 72 2.54 6.81 -0.40
N VAL A 73 1.88 5.77 -0.91
CA VAL A 73 1.18 4.77 -0.10
C VAL A 73 2.13 4.09 0.87
N GLY A 74 3.30 3.66 0.37
CA GLY A 74 4.31 3.01 1.18
C GLY A 74 4.83 3.89 2.32
N ALA A 75 5.07 5.18 2.05
CA ALA A 75 5.49 6.14 3.07
C ALA A 75 4.40 6.31 4.15
N ALA A 76 3.15 6.55 3.74
CA ALA A 76 2.03 6.76 4.64
C ALA A 76 1.80 5.56 5.59
N ILE A 77 1.79 4.34 5.04
CA ILE A 77 1.59 3.11 5.81
C ILE A 77 2.74 2.86 6.79
N ILE A 78 4.00 3.08 6.38
CA ILE A 78 5.15 2.88 7.26
C ILE A 78 5.18 3.92 8.37
N GLU A 79 4.83 5.17 8.09
CA GLU A 79 4.73 6.24 9.09
C GLU A 79 3.64 5.90 10.12
N ALA A 80 2.43 5.54 9.68
CA ALA A 80 1.36 5.10 10.55
C ALA A 80 1.77 3.89 11.43
N ALA A 81 2.44 2.90 10.85
CA ALA A 81 2.94 1.74 11.58
C ALA A 81 4.00 2.12 12.63
N THR A 82 4.84 3.10 12.33
CA THR A 82 5.89 3.57 13.24
C THR A 82 5.27 4.25 14.46
N GLU A 83 4.26 5.09 14.25
CA GLU A 83 3.53 5.77 15.33
C GLU A 83 2.77 4.77 16.19
N LEU A 84 1.98 3.89 15.57
CA LEU A 84 1.25 2.84 16.28
C LEU A 84 2.19 1.90 17.06
N ASN A 85 3.37 1.58 16.53
CA ASN A 85 4.36 0.77 17.26
C ASN A 85 4.85 1.50 18.51
N ALA A 86 5.16 2.79 18.41
CA ALA A 86 5.61 3.58 19.56
C ALA A 86 4.55 3.57 20.68
N GLU A 87 3.29 3.85 20.35
CA GLU A 87 2.19 3.82 21.31
C GLU A 87 1.92 2.40 21.87
N ALA A 88 1.93 1.39 20.99
CA ALA A 88 1.70 0.00 21.39
C ALA A 88 2.75 -0.52 22.39
N ARG A 89 3.96 0.03 22.36
CA ARG A 89 5.00 -0.32 23.33
C ARG A 89 4.84 0.36 24.68
N GLU A 90 4.28 1.56 24.69
CA GLU A 90 3.91 2.23 25.94
C GLU A 90 2.76 1.51 26.65
N LYS A 91 1.79 1.01 25.86
CA LYS A 91 0.59 0.33 26.37
C LYS A 91 0.39 -1.04 25.70
N PRO A 92 1.24 -2.04 25.97
CA PRO A 92 1.13 -3.35 25.35
C PRO A 92 -0.22 -4.01 25.57
N GLY A 93 -0.88 -4.37 24.47
CA GLY A 93 -2.23 -4.96 24.46
C GLY A 93 -3.35 -3.93 24.38
N GLY A 94 -3.02 -2.65 24.17
CA GLY A 94 -3.97 -1.57 23.91
C GLY A 94 -4.48 -1.52 22.46
N GLY A 95 -5.22 -0.45 22.14
CA GLY A 95 -5.80 -0.19 20.81
C GLY A 95 -4.75 -0.14 19.73
N ALA A 96 -3.69 0.65 19.91
CA ALA A 96 -2.60 0.79 18.95
C ALA A 96 -1.95 -0.54 18.57
N ASN A 97 -1.86 -1.48 19.51
CA ASN A 97 -1.37 -2.84 19.24
C ASN A 97 -2.26 -3.63 18.27
N LEU A 98 -3.55 -3.45 18.38
CA LEU A 98 -4.54 -4.11 17.53
C LEU A 98 -4.57 -3.46 16.16
N GLN A 99 -4.59 -2.14 16.10
CA GLN A 99 -4.53 -1.32 14.89
C GLN A 99 -3.27 -1.63 14.06
N LEU A 100 -2.12 -1.71 14.73
CA LEU A 100 -0.85 -2.08 14.10
C LEU A 100 -0.90 -3.46 13.44
N GLY A 101 -1.49 -4.43 14.13
CA GLY A 101 -1.72 -5.76 13.57
C GLY A 101 -2.64 -5.69 12.36
N TYR A 102 -3.77 -4.98 12.47
CA TYR A 102 -4.73 -4.82 11.39
C TYR A 102 -4.08 -4.23 10.14
N LEU A 103 -3.34 -3.13 10.29
CA LEU A 103 -2.64 -2.46 9.20
C LEU A 103 -1.73 -3.43 8.43
N LEU A 104 -0.95 -4.24 9.15
CA LEU A 104 -0.09 -5.24 8.49
C LEU A 104 -0.91 -6.34 7.82
N GLY A 105 -1.98 -6.83 8.43
CA GLY A 105 -2.85 -7.85 7.86
C GLY A 105 -3.53 -7.37 6.57
N ALA A 106 -4.05 -6.15 6.56
CA ALA A 106 -4.67 -5.53 5.40
C ALA A 106 -3.67 -5.32 4.25
N ALA A 107 -2.47 -4.80 4.56
CA ALA A 107 -1.41 -4.65 3.55
C ALA A 107 -0.94 -6.00 3.00
N GLN A 108 -0.87 -7.04 3.83
CA GLN A 108 -0.53 -8.39 3.40
C GLN A 108 -1.58 -8.95 2.43
N ARG A 109 -2.87 -8.76 2.74
CA ARG A 109 -3.98 -9.18 1.86
C ARG A 109 -3.86 -8.53 0.49
N GLY A 110 -3.74 -7.20 0.42
CA GLY A 110 -3.61 -6.50 -0.86
C GLY A 110 -2.37 -6.94 -1.65
N ALA A 111 -1.24 -7.20 -0.97
CA ALA A 111 -0.03 -7.71 -1.61
C ALA A 111 -0.19 -9.13 -2.16
N GLU A 112 -0.98 -9.99 -1.53
CA GLU A 112 -1.28 -11.34 -2.03
C GLU A 112 -2.18 -11.31 -3.27
N GLU A 113 -3.14 -10.39 -3.31
CA GLU A 113 -4.07 -10.20 -4.43
C GLU A 113 -3.36 -9.62 -5.67
N THR A 114 -2.27 -8.89 -5.50
CA THR A 114 -1.53 -8.20 -6.57
C THR A 114 -0.26 -8.92 -7.06
N GLY A 115 -0.11 -10.18 -6.73
CA GLY A 115 1.01 -11.00 -7.21
C GLY A 115 2.38 -10.65 -6.61
N GLY A 116 2.42 -9.91 -5.53
CA GLY A 116 3.63 -9.70 -4.71
C GLY A 116 4.54 -8.55 -5.14
N ILE A 117 4.12 -7.64 -6.04
CA ILE A 117 4.88 -6.40 -6.31
C ILE A 117 5.05 -5.55 -5.05
N HIS A 118 4.12 -5.68 -4.10
CA HIS A 118 4.13 -5.00 -2.80
C HIS A 118 4.85 -5.79 -1.69
N ALA A 119 5.43 -6.95 -2.00
CA ALA A 119 6.11 -7.79 -1.01
C ALA A 119 7.22 -7.06 -0.23
N GLU A 120 7.96 -6.16 -0.90
CA GLU A 120 8.98 -5.35 -0.23
C GLU A 120 8.35 -4.34 0.74
N LEU A 121 7.23 -3.73 0.37
CA LEU A 121 6.48 -2.84 1.26
C LEU A 121 6.02 -3.60 2.51
N VAL A 122 5.39 -4.77 2.34
CA VAL A 122 4.95 -5.62 3.46
C VAL A 122 6.13 -6.03 4.33
N ARG A 123 7.28 -6.38 3.75
CA ARG A 123 8.48 -6.71 4.51
C ARG A 123 8.95 -5.52 5.36
N ARG A 124 9.00 -4.32 4.81
CA ARG A 124 9.38 -3.09 5.54
C ARG A 124 8.36 -2.76 6.62
N LEU A 125 7.09 -2.88 6.32
CA LEU A 125 6.00 -2.68 7.27
C LEU A 125 6.09 -3.67 8.44
N ALA A 126 6.39 -4.94 8.17
CA ALA A 126 6.59 -5.95 9.21
C ALA A 126 7.79 -5.65 10.13
N VAL A 127 8.82 -4.99 9.61
CA VAL A 127 9.96 -4.51 10.42
C VAL A 127 9.52 -3.33 11.29
N ALA A 128 8.86 -2.31 10.72
CA ALA A 128 8.36 -1.16 11.45
C ALA A 128 7.38 -1.56 12.56
N ALA A 129 6.45 -2.45 12.25
CA ALA A 129 5.43 -2.94 13.19
C ALA A 129 5.99 -3.70 14.39
N ARG A 130 7.17 -4.29 14.28
CA ARG A 130 7.80 -5.08 15.34
C ARG A 130 9.10 -4.47 15.85
N TYR A 131 9.40 -3.26 15.41
CA TYR A 131 10.60 -2.58 15.91
C TYR A 131 10.55 -2.45 17.43
N SER A 132 11.65 -2.80 18.08
CA SER A 132 11.84 -2.66 19.52
C SER A 132 13.22 -2.06 19.79
N PRO A 133 13.30 -0.92 20.48
CA PRO A 133 14.59 -0.37 20.92
C PRO A 133 15.37 -1.42 21.70
N ASP A 134 16.67 -1.39 21.59
CA ASP A 134 17.59 -2.30 22.30
C ASP A 134 17.34 -3.80 22.01
N ASN A 135 16.58 -4.12 20.94
CA ASN A 135 16.20 -5.49 20.57
C ASN A 135 15.51 -6.29 21.71
N LEU A 136 14.81 -5.59 22.60
CA LEU A 136 14.07 -6.23 23.67
C LEU A 136 12.91 -7.07 23.11
N PRO A 137 12.66 -8.28 23.64
CA PRO A 137 11.59 -9.13 23.15
C PRO A 137 10.22 -8.49 23.42
N LEU A 138 9.36 -8.53 22.41
CA LEU A 138 7.98 -8.07 22.53
C LEU A 138 7.21 -8.94 23.52
N SER A 139 6.43 -8.32 24.39
CA SER A 139 5.68 -9.03 25.43
C SER A 139 4.64 -9.99 24.83
N ARG A 140 4.29 -11.06 25.57
CA ARG A 140 3.21 -11.98 25.15
C ARG A 140 1.87 -11.24 24.95
N ARG A 141 1.61 -10.21 25.74
CA ARG A 141 0.40 -9.40 25.63
C ARG A 141 0.40 -8.61 24.33
N PHE A 142 1.52 -7.96 23.99
CA PHE A 142 1.72 -7.31 22.70
C PHE A 142 1.40 -8.29 21.56
N MET A 143 2.08 -9.43 21.52
CA MET A 143 1.94 -10.39 20.42
C MET A 143 0.53 -10.98 20.28
N ARG A 144 -0.20 -11.18 21.37
CA ARG A 144 -1.59 -11.67 21.27
C ARG A 144 -2.53 -10.65 20.65
N THR A 145 -2.45 -9.38 21.09
CA THR A 145 -3.31 -8.33 20.57
C THR A 145 -2.97 -7.98 19.13
N TYR A 146 -1.68 -7.93 18.83
CA TYR A 146 -1.18 -7.76 17.46
C TYR A 146 -1.70 -8.84 16.50
N ARG A 147 -1.62 -10.12 16.88
CA ARG A 147 -2.13 -11.21 16.04
C ARG A 147 -3.63 -11.10 15.81
N ARG A 148 -4.40 -10.74 16.81
CA ARG A 148 -5.85 -10.54 16.64
C ARG A 148 -6.15 -9.43 15.63
N GLY A 149 -5.40 -8.34 15.67
CA GLY A 149 -5.48 -7.29 14.67
C GLY A 149 -5.10 -7.79 13.27
N TYR A 150 -3.96 -8.50 13.17
CA TYR A 150 -3.47 -9.07 11.91
C TYR A 150 -4.49 -10.00 11.24
N ASP A 151 -5.04 -10.93 12.00
CA ASP A 151 -6.05 -11.87 11.49
C ASP A 151 -7.31 -11.13 11.01
N ALA A 152 -7.71 -10.05 11.71
CA ALA A 152 -8.84 -9.22 11.30
C ALA A 152 -8.54 -8.42 10.02
N GLY A 153 -7.36 -7.82 9.92
CA GLY A 153 -6.93 -7.08 8.73
C GLY A 153 -6.79 -7.99 7.51
N LEU A 154 -6.24 -9.18 7.68
CA LEU A 154 -6.14 -10.17 6.61
C LEU A 154 -7.52 -10.62 6.11
N ALA A 155 -8.51 -10.67 6.99
CA ALA A 155 -9.87 -11.11 6.65
C ALA A 155 -10.74 -10.01 6.04
N ARG A 156 -10.51 -8.73 6.37
CA ARG A 156 -11.44 -7.62 6.09
C ARG A 156 -10.78 -6.38 5.49
N GLY A 157 -9.46 -6.25 5.61
CA GLY A 157 -8.70 -5.09 5.16
C GLY A 157 -8.66 -4.86 3.68
#